data_f4f7e52b486f1ca90c6f8745182bb74d
#
_entry.id   f4f7e52b486f1ca90c6f8745182bb74d
#
_cell.length_a   1.000
_cell.length_b   1.000
_cell.length_c   1.000
_cell.angle_alpha   90.00
_cell.angle_beta   90.00
_cell.angle_gamma   90.00
#
_symmetry.space_group_name_H-M   'P 1'
#
loop_
_entity.id
_entity.type
_entity.pdbx_description
1 polymer ?
#
loop_
_entity_poly.entity_id
_entity_poly.type
_entity_poly.pdbx_seq_one_letter_code
_entity_poly.pdbx_strand_id
1 'polypeptide(L)'
;CPYCGAQVGKRLSLRLIKGVAVLLATVGLIALWWAARNVQVPLLTAEQALGTMNMAYVRLQGDVVRGPTYDPEGEYLSFWLDDGTGEVMVSAYRDVTRVLVSEERVPTLGDEVEVAGTLRIREDFVSLTLNVSEHLTLERPAPVPVKAGALTSLDEGLRVVVSGEVRETFTPYDGLTLITVRDASGEVPVTVDETLTALTGPLPDIVEGQGIVVTGTVSLYRDEPQIAPASVT
;
A
#
# COMPACT_ATOMS: atom_id res chain seq x y z
N CYS A 1 -64.11 34.99 -2.39
CA CYS A 1 -64.20 35.61 -3.74
C CYS A 1 -65.64 36.19 -3.88
N PRO A 2 -65.77 37.49 -4.14
CA PRO A 2 -67.10 38.12 -4.24
C PRO A 2 -67.89 37.63 -5.44
N TYR A 3 -67.31 36.92 -6.38
CA TYR A 3 -67.96 36.40 -7.59
C TYR A 3 -68.39 34.93 -7.54
N CYS A 4 -67.68 34.08 -6.75
CA CYS A 4 -67.91 32.63 -6.74
C CYS A 4 -68.11 32.06 -5.33
N GLY A 5 -68.14 32.85 -4.27
CA GLY A 5 -68.36 32.44 -2.90
C GLY A 5 -67.31 31.51 -2.31
N ALA A 6 -66.24 31.18 -3.05
CA ALA A 6 -65.18 30.27 -2.58
C ALA A 6 -64.43 30.93 -1.41
N GLN A 7 -64.40 30.24 -0.26
CA GLN A 7 -63.57 30.60 0.88
C GLN A 7 -62.11 30.36 0.52
N VAL A 8 -61.34 31.43 0.45
CA VAL A 8 -59.87 31.34 0.32
C VAL A 8 -59.33 30.98 1.71
N GLY A 9 -58.97 29.71 1.91
CA GLY A 9 -58.34 29.27 3.14
C GLY A 9 -57.11 30.13 3.50
N LYS A 10 -56.83 30.27 4.80
CA LYS A 10 -55.65 31.02 5.33
C LYS A 10 -54.38 30.62 4.55
N ARG A 11 -53.90 31.49 3.69
CA ARG A 11 -52.62 31.28 2.99
C ARG A 11 -51.52 31.32 4.04
N LEU A 12 -50.82 30.22 4.20
CA LEU A 12 -49.55 30.17 4.94
C LEU A 12 -48.67 31.35 4.51
N SER A 13 -48.16 32.15 5.45
CA SER A 13 -47.40 33.32 5.08
C SER A 13 -46.16 32.88 4.29
N LEU A 14 -45.85 33.57 3.18
CA LEU A 14 -44.72 33.26 2.34
C LEU A 14 -43.39 33.22 3.14
N ARG A 15 -43.29 33.99 4.23
CA ARG A 15 -42.20 34.01 5.17
C ARG A 15 -42.03 32.69 5.93
N LEU A 16 -43.14 32.09 6.35
CA LEU A 16 -43.15 30.79 7.04
C LEU A 16 -42.71 29.66 6.13
N ILE A 17 -43.22 29.66 4.87
CA ILE A 17 -42.77 28.67 3.86
C ILE A 17 -41.29 28.77 3.56
N LYS A 18 -40.77 30.01 3.39
CA LYS A 18 -39.33 30.23 3.18
C LYS A 18 -38.52 29.79 4.39
N GLY A 19 -38.96 30.10 5.61
CA GLY A 19 -38.27 29.69 6.84
C GLY A 19 -38.20 28.17 6.99
N VAL A 20 -39.32 27.46 6.73
CA VAL A 20 -39.37 25.97 6.75
C VAL A 20 -38.48 25.38 5.68
N ALA A 21 -38.48 25.95 4.46
CA ALA A 21 -37.61 25.45 3.36
C ALA A 21 -36.11 25.58 3.70
N VAL A 22 -35.68 26.73 4.27
CA VAL A 22 -34.30 26.92 4.70
C VAL A 22 -33.93 25.98 5.82
N LEU A 23 -34.81 25.77 6.80
CA LEU A 23 -34.57 24.85 7.91
C LEU A 23 -34.46 23.41 7.43
N LEU A 24 -35.32 22.95 6.52
CA LEU A 24 -35.23 21.63 5.93
C LEU A 24 -33.96 21.43 5.10
N ALA A 25 -33.55 22.46 4.36
CA ALA A 25 -32.31 22.40 3.58
C ALA A 25 -31.07 22.27 4.49
N THR A 26 -31.02 23.09 5.58
CA THR A 26 -29.90 23.02 6.53
C THR A 26 -29.87 21.72 7.30
N VAL A 27 -30.99 21.22 7.79
CA VAL A 27 -31.07 19.93 8.46
C VAL A 27 -30.70 18.79 7.50
N GLY A 28 -31.17 18.85 6.24
CA GLY A 28 -30.83 17.88 5.20
C GLY A 28 -29.31 17.87 4.90
N LEU A 29 -28.69 19.02 4.78
CA LEU A 29 -27.22 19.13 4.59
C LEU A 29 -26.43 18.58 5.77
N ILE A 30 -26.86 18.88 7.01
CA ILE A 30 -26.22 18.33 8.21
C ILE A 30 -26.39 16.81 8.26
N ALA A 31 -27.58 16.30 7.95
CA ALA A 31 -27.83 14.86 7.92
C ALA A 31 -27.00 14.14 6.84
N LEU A 32 -26.89 14.72 5.64
CA LEU A 32 -26.03 14.21 4.56
C LEU A 32 -24.56 14.23 4.96
N TRP A 33 -24.08 15.31 5.56
CA TRP A 33 -22.72 15.43 6.05
C TRP A 33 -22.40 14.40 7.13
N TRP A 34 -23.33 14.19 8.07
CA TRP A 34 -23.19 13.17 9.10
C TRP A 34 -23.20 11.76 8.51
N ALA A 35 -24.14 11.47 7.59
CA ALA A 35 -24.20 10.20 6.89
C ALA A 35 -22.91 9.93 6.10
N ALA A 36 -22.41 10.92 5.35
CA ALA A 36 -21.17 10.78 4.57
C ALA A 36 -19.93 10.46 5.43
N ARG A 37 -19.89 10.97 6.68
CA ARG A 37 -18.82 10.66 7.62
C ARG A 37 -18.88 9.24 8.20
N ASN A 38 -20.07 8.65 8.24
CA ASN A 38 -20.30 7.32 8.80
C ASN A 38 -20.42 6.21 7.74
N VAL A 39 -20.27 6.53 6.46
CA VAL A 39 -20.21 5.52 5.39
C VAL A 39 -18.90 4.77 5.54
N GLN A 40 -18.99 3.49 5.88
CA GLN A 40 -17.84 2.60 5.86
C GLN A 40 -17.57 2.17 4.42
N VAL A 41 -16.33 2.31 3.99
CA VAL A 41 -15.90 1.77 2.70
C VAL A 41 -15.97 0.24 2.79
N PRO A 42 -16.66 -0.45 1.86
CA PRO A 42 -16.81 -1.89 1.92
C PRO A 42 -15.43 -2.56 1.79
N LEU A 43 -15.16 -3.51 2.69
CA LEU A 43 -14.04 -4.41 2.59
C LEU A 43 -14.42 -5.50 1.59
N LEU A 44 -13.61 -5.68 0.57
CA LEU A 44 -13.77 -6.72 -0.46
C LEU A 44 -12.56 -7.64 -0.47
N THR A 45 -12.74 -8.82 -1.05
CA THR A 45 -11.65 -9.70 -1.43
C THR A 45 -11.37 -9.60 -2.92
N ALA A 46 -10.18 -10.02 -3.36
CA ALA A 46 -9.80 -10.04 -4.77
C ALA A 46 -10.79 -10.87 -5.61
N GLU A 47 -11.25 -12.01 -5.09
CA GLU A 47 -12.25 -12.86 -5.74
C GLU A 47 -13.62 -12.16 -5.88
N GLN A 48 -13.97 -11.26 -4.96
CA GLN A 48 -15.22 -10.49 -5.01
C GLN A 48 -15.17 -9.31 -5.98
N ALA A 49 -14.01 -8.99 -6.53
CA ALA A 49 -13.81 -7.91 -7.49
C ALA A 49 -14.43 -8.26 -8.85
N LEU A 50 -15.73 -8.06 -9.00
CA LEU A 50 -16.48 -8.33 -10.23
C LEU A 50 -16.40 -7.14 -11.19
N GLY A 51 -16.50 -7.41 -12.50
CA GLY A 51 -16.47 -6.37 -13.55
C GLY A 51 -17.49 -5.25 -13.36
N THR A 52 -18.61 -5.52 -12.69
CA THR A 52 -19.63 -4.53 -12.31
C THR A 52 -19.16 -3.52 -11.26
N MET A 53 -18.06 -3.82 -10.54
CA MET A 53 -17.46 -2.96 -9.52
C MET A 53 -16.35 -2.07 -10.06
N ASN A 54 -16.14 -2.05 -11.38
CA ASN A 54 -15.16 -1.16 -11.99
C ASN A 54 -15.44 0.29 -11.61
N MET A 55 -14.42 1.01 -11.14
CA MET A 55 -14.48 2.38 -10.60
C MET A 55 -15.15 2.50 -9.22
N ALA A 56 -15.51 1.39 -8.56
CA ALA A 56 -15.99 1.44 -7.18
C ALA A 56 -14.85 1.84 -6.22
N TYR A 57 -15.20 2.57 -5.17
CA TYR A 57 -14.30 2.87 -4.06
C TYR A 57 -14.43 1.78 -3.01
N VAL A 58 -13.35 1.03 -2.79
CA VAL A 58 -13.35 -0.19 -1.97
C VAL A 58 -12.13 -0.23 -1.05
N ARG A 59 -12.17 -1.11 -0.07
CA ARG A 59 -11.06 -1.40 0.83
C ARG A 59 -10.64 -2.86 0.64
N LEU A 60 -9.32 -3.08 0.58
CA LEU A 60 -8.67 -4.39 0.54
C LEU A 60 -7.71 -4.49 1.72
N GLN A 61 -7.52 -5.70 2.22
CA GLN A 61 -6.53 -6.02 3.25
C GLN A 61 -5.82 -7.30 2.85
N GLY A 62 -4.50 -7.34 3.04
CA GLY A 62 -3.70 -8.52 2.73
C GLY A 62 -2.21 -8.25 2.91
N ASP A 63 -1.40 -9.22 2.50
CA ASP A 63 0.04 -9.17 2.58
C ASP A 63 0.65 -8.67 1.28
N VAL A 64 1.73 -7.91 1.37
CA VAL A 64 2.50 -7.50 0.19
C VAL A 64 3.35 -8.68 -0.28
N VAL A 65 3.04 -9.18 -1.47
CA VAL A 65 3.72 -10.36 -2.05
C VAL A 65 4.74 -10.01 -3.12
N ARG A 66 4.68 -8.79 -3.70
CA ARG A 66 5.68 -8.29 -4.67
C ARG A 66 5.80 -6.77 -4.64
N GLY A 67 7.01 -6.29 -4.89
CA GLY A 67 7.34 -4.88 -4.91
C GLY A 67 8.00 -4.42 -3.61
N PRO A 68 8.09 -3.10 -3.37
CA PRO A 68 7.56 -2.04 -4.22
C PRO A 68 8.32 -1.86 -5.54
N THR A 69 7.65 -1.24 -6.53
CA THR A 69 8.30 -0.61 -7.69
C THR A 69 8.10 0.89 -7.56
N TYR A 70 9.19 1.64 -7.56
CA TYR A 70 9.14 3.09 -7.41
C TYR A 70 9.87 3.79 -8.56
N ASP A 71 9.16 4.69 -9.22
CA ASP A 71 9.70 5.59 -10.25
C ASP A 71 9.69 7.03 -9.70
N PRO A 72 10.85 7.59 -9.32
CA PRO A 72 10.94 8.94 -8.79
C PRO A 72 10.63 10.02 -9.83
N GLU A 73 10.89 9.79 -11.12
CA GLU A 73 10.62 10.76 -12.18
C GLU A 73 9.14 10.84 -12.51
N GLY A 74 8.48 9.70 -12.59
CA GLY A 74 7.03 9.59 -12.79
C GLY A 74 6.21 9.81 -11.52
N GLU A 75 6.86 9.91 -10.36
CA GLU A 75 6.19 9.97 -9.05
C GLU A 75 5.18 8.83 -8.92
N TYR A 76 5.60 7.62 -9.30
CA TYR A 76 4.76 6.43 -9.36
C TYR A 76 5.26 5.37 -8.38
N LEU A 77 4.34 4.77 -7.65
CA LEU A 77 4.60 3.67 -6.74
C LEU A 77 3.59 2.55 -7.01
N SER A 78 4.03 1.31 -7.05
CA SER A 78 3.14 0.16 -7.09
C SER A 78 3.68 -1.01 -6.30
N PHE A 79 2.77 -1.84 -5.81
CA PHE A 79 3.06 -3.10 -5.14
C PHE A 79 1.90 -4.07 -5.35
N TRP A 80 2.12 -5.34 -5.09
CA TRP A 80 1.09 -6.37 -5.19
C TRP A 80 0.69 -6.85 -3.81
N LEU A 81 -0.60 -6.93 -3.60
CA LEU A 81 -1.24 -7.36 -2.38
C LEU A 81 -1.99 -8.66 -2.66
N ASP A 82 -1.80 -9.66 -1.80
CA ASP A 82 -2.55 -10.92 -1.79
C ASP A 82 -3.41 -10.98 -0.51
N ASP A 83 -4.70 -11.17 -0.67
CA ASP A 83 -5.66 -11.31 0.43
C ASP A 83 -6.01 -12.79 0.71
N GLY A 84 -5.27 -13.73 0.12
CA GLY A 84 -5.52 -15.16 0.18
C GLY A 84 -6.57 -15.66 -0.82
N THR A 85 -7.23 -14.77 -1.57
CA THR A 85 -8.19 -15.12 -2.64
C THR A 85 -7.68 -14.75 -4.02
N GLY A 86 -6.66 -13.88 -4.08
CA GLY A 86 -6.01 -13.44 -5.31
C GLY A 86 -5.13 -12.22 -5.12
N GLU A 87 -4.33 -11.93 -6.15
CA GLU A 87 -3.42 -10.81 -6.14
C GLU A 87 -4.04 -9.56 -6.80
N VAL A 88 -3.86 -8.42 -6.16
CA VAL A 88 -4.30 -7.12 -6.67
C VAL A 88 -3.11 -6.16 -6.71
N MET A 89 -2.89 -5.51 -7.86
CA MET A 89 -1.90 -4.45 -7.95
C MET A 89 -2.43 -3.16 -7.35
N VAL A 90 -1.76 -2.63 -6.34
CA VAL A 90 -2.02 -1.31 -5.78
C VAL A 90 -1.07 -0.30 -6.41
N SER A 91 -1.59 0.84 -6.82
CA SER A 91 -0.81 1.92 -7.42
C SER A 91 -1.11 3.26 -6.78
N ALA A 92 -0.08 4.08 -6.60
CA ALA A 92 -0.16 5.45 -6.14
C ALA A 92 0.58 6.38 -7.13
N TYR A 93 0.14 7.62 -7.20
CA TYR A 93 0.66 8.60 -8.16
C TYR A 93 0.91 9.95 -7.50
N ARG A 94 1.93 10.68 -7.97
CA ARG A 94 2.20 12.09 -7.64
C ARG A 94 2.19 12.38 -6.13
N ASP A 95 1.29 13.26 -5.69
CA ASP A 95 1.24 13.73 -4.30
C ASP A 95 1.11 12.58 -3.30
N VAL A 96 0.33 11.54 -3.63
CA VAL A 96 0.17 10.37 -2.77
C VAL A 96 1.49 9.63 -2.63
N THR A 97 2.19 9.37 -3.75
CA THR A 97 3.50 8.72 -3.75
C THR A 97 4.52 9.54 -2.96
N ARG A 98 4.58 10.86 -3.18
CA ARG A 98 5.50 11.74 -2.45
C ARG A 98 5.27 11.71 -0.93
N VAL A 99 4.01 11.72 -0.50
CA VAL A 99 3.69 11.64 0.94
C VAL A 99 4.12 10.29 1.51
N LEU A 100 3.79 9.17 0.85
CA LEU A 100 4.19 7.83 1.32
C LEU A 100 5.71 7.70 1.45
N VAL A 101 6.46 8.20 0.47
CA VAL A 101 7.94 8.17 0.50
C VAL A 101 8.48 9.08 1.61
N SER A 102 7.98 10.32 1.75
CA SER A 102 8.46 11.26 2.76
C SER A 102 8.14 10.85 4.20
N GLU A 103 7.08 10.06 4.40
CA GLU A 103 6.66 9.53 5.70
C GLU A 103 7.21 8.12 5.97
N GLU A 104 8.06 7.57 5.09
CA GLU A 104 8.61 6.21 5.18
C GLU A 104 7.52 5.12 5.27
N ARG A 105 6.39 5.37 4.60
CA ARG A 105 5.20 4.50 4.58
C ARG A 105 5.06 3.72 3.28
N VAL A 106 6.16 3.50 2.58
CA VAL A 106 6.17 2.63 1.39
C VAL A 106 6.06 1.18 1.84
N PRO A 107 5.03 0.44 1.38
CA PRO A 107 4.91 -0.98 1.69
C PRO A 107 6.04 -1.79 1.04
N THR A 108 6.55 -2.77 1.77
CA THR A 108 7.60 -3.68 1.32
C THR A 108 7.12 -5.13 1.42
N LEU A 109 7.81 -6.05 0.76
CA LEU A 109 7.50 -7.48 0.80
C LEU A 109 7.31 -7.97 2.25
N GLY A 110 6.21 -8.68 2.52
CA GLY A 110 5.86 -9.23 3.82
C GLY A 110 5.22 -8.24 4.80
N ASP A 111 4.93 -7.00 4.38
CA ASP A 111 4.15 -6.06 5.18
C ASP A 111 2.65 -6.38 5.05
N GLU A 112 1.90 -6.30 6.16
CA GLU A 112 0.45 -6.36 6.14
C GLU A 112 -0.12 -4.97 5.85
N VAL A 113 -1.05 -4.88 4.89
CA VAL A 113 -1.58 -3.60 4.40
C VAL A 113 -3.09 -3.63 4.35
N GLU A 114 -3.73 -2.58 4.89
CA GLU A 114 -5.10 -2.22 4.58
C GLU A 114 -5.10 -0.97 3.70
N VAL A 115 -5.73 -1.06 2.52
CA VAL A 115 -5.74 0.03 1.54
C VAL A 115 -7.14 0.29 1.02
N ALA A 116 -7.55 1.57 0.97
CA ALA A 116 -8.80 1.97 0.34
C ALA A 116 -8.55 2.86 -0.88
N GLY A 117 -9.21 2.55 -1.98
CA GLY A 117 -8.99 3.23 -3.25
C GLY A 117 -10.00 2.90 -4.32
N THR A 118 -9.74 3.38 -5.52
CA THR A 118 -10.59 3.15 -6.68
C THR A 118 -10.19 1.87 -7.38
N LEU A 119 -11.09 0.90 -7.40
CA LEU A 119 -10.91 -0.38 -8.10
C LEU A 119 -10.97 -0.18 -9.61
N ARG A 120 -10.05 -0.81 -10.32
CA ARG A 120 -10.04 -0.88 -11.79
C ARG A 120 -9.95 -2.33 -12.22
N ILE A 121 -10.96 -2.78 -12.94
CA ILE A 121 -11.08 -4.15 -13.41
C ILE A 121 -10.96 -4.14 -14.93
N ARG A 122 -10.01 -4.90 -15.45
CA ARG A 122 -9.83 -5.24 -16.87
C ARG A 122 -9.97 -6.74 -17.02
N GLU A 123 -10.10 -7.25 -18.24
CA GLU A 123 -10.40 -8.67 -18.51
C GLU A 123 -9.49 -9.63 -17.76
N ASP A 124 -8.19 -9.33 -17.65
CA ASP A 124 -7.18 -10.21 -17.01
C ASP A 124 -6.44 -9.54 -15.84
N PHE A 125 -6.96 -8.41 -15.31
CA PHE A 125 -6.19 -7.62 -14.38
C PHE A 125 -7.06 -6.80 -13.44
N VAL A 126 -6.86 -7.01 -12.14
CA VAL A 126 -7.48 -6.22 -11.07
C VAL A 126 -6.42 -5.30 -10.48
N SER A 127 -6.73 -4.02 -10.41
CA SER A 127 -5.87 -3.03 -9.75
C SER A 127 -6.67 -2.07 -8.90
N LEU A 128 -6.03 -1.54 -7.87
CA LEU A 128 -6.57 -0.52 -6.99
C LEU A 128 -5.69 0.72 -7.06
N THR A 129 -6.29 1.88 -7.31
CA THR A 129 -5.59 3.15 -7.27
C THR A 129 -5.81 3.80 -5.91
N LEU A 130 -4.75 3.98 -5.14
CA LEU A 130 -4.75 4.71 -3.88
C LEU A 130 -4.85 6.21 -4.19
N ASN A 131 -5.95 6.83 -3.78
CA ASN A 131 -6.24 8.22 -4.08
C ASN A 131 -5.80 9.19 -2.97
N VAL A 132 -5.61 8.68 -1.75
CA VAL A 132 -5.31 9.46 -0.54
C VAL A 132 -4.36 8.65 0.33
N SER A 133 -3.25 9.24 0.75
CA SER A 133 -2.19 8.57 1.52
C SER A 133 -2.65 8.05 2.88
N GLU A 134 -3.63 8.73 3.50
CA GLU A 134 -4.23 8.34 4.78
C GLU A 134 -5.08 7.07 4.70
N HIS A 135 -5.44 6.67 3.47
CA HIS A 135 -6.19 5.44 3.22
C HIS A 135 -5.29 4.21 3.02
N LEU A 136 -4.04 4.32 3.37
CA LEU A 136 -3.10 3.22 3.50
C LEU A 136 -2.74 3.07 4.98
N THR A 137 -3.07 1.93 5.57
CA THR A 137 -2.57 1.50 6.88
C THR A 137 -1.56 0.40 6.66
N LEU A 138 -0.42 0.47 7.33
CA LEU A 138 0.72 -0.41 7.16
C LEU A 138 1.13 -0.99 8.51
N GLU A 139 1.12 -2.30 8.62
CA GLU A 139 1.67 -3.02 9.76
C GLU A 139 2.91 -3.80 9.31
N ARG A 140 4.03 -3.53 9.96
CA ARG A 140 5.31 -4.20 9.69
C ARG A 140 5.57 -5.25 10.74
N PRO A 141 5.64 -6.55 10.39
CA PRO A 141 6.04 -7.60 11.32
C PRO A 141 7.41 -7.30 11.90
N ALA A 142 7.57 -7.56 13.20
CA ALA A 142 8.87 -7.40 13.84
C ALA A 142 9.88 -8.38 13.23
N PRO A 143 11.10 -7.92 12.87
CA PRO A 143 12.08 -8.79 12.24
C PRO A 143 12.62 -9.83 13.23
N VAL A 144 12.77 -11.07 12.79
CA VAL A 144 13.28 -12.19 13.57
C VAL A 144 14.80 -12.34 13.31
N PRO A 145 15.66 -12.39 14.33
CA PRO A 145 17.08 -12.66 14.13
C PRO A 145 17.29 -14.10 13.66
N VAL A 146 17.92 -14.25 12.50
CA VAL A 146 18.18 -15.56 11.86
C VAL A 146 19.64 -15.62 11.40
N LYS A 147 20.20 -16.82 11.38
CA LYS A 147 21.55 -17.08 10.85
C LYS A 147 21.50 -17.21 9.33
N ALA A 148 22.54 -16.73 8.63
CA ALA A 148 22.60 -16.70 7.17
C ALA A 148 22.35 -18.08 6.53
N GLY A 149 23.00 -19.13 7.02
CA GLY A 149 22.85 -20.49 6.48
C GLY A 149 21.66 -21.28 7.03
N ALA A 150 20.79 -20.68 7.85
CA ALA A 150 19.59 -21.33 8.38
C ALA A 150 18.33 -21.04 7.54
N LEU A 151 18.40 -20.07 6.64
CA LEU A 151 17.29 -19.69 5.78
C LEU A 151 17.02 -20.78 4.74
N THR A 152 15.73 -21.03 4.50
CA THR A 152 15.24 -22.01 3.54
C THR A 152 14.12 -21.39 2.68
N SER A 153 13.67 -22.10 1.65
CA SER A 153 12.52 -21.67 0.85
C SER A 153 11.20 -21.61 1.63
N LEU A 154 11.12 -22.25 2.79
CA LEU A 154 9.93 -22.21 3.66
C LEU A 154 9.81 -20.88 4.43
N ASP A 155 10.88 -20.11 4.46
CA ASP A 155 10.93 -18.82 5.17
C ASP A 155 10.53 -17.64 4.27
N GLU A 156 10.04 -17.88 3.04
CA GLU A 156 9.55 -16.85 2.13
C GLU A 156 8.52 -15.96 2.82
N GLY A 157 8.66 -14.65 2.65
CA GLY A 157 7.80 -13.65 3.29
C GLY A 157 8.17 -13.33 4.74
N LEU A 158 9.07 -14.10 5.39
CA LEU A 158 9.49 -13.83 6.75
C LEU A 158 10.40 -12.61 6.81
N ARG A 159 10.07 -11.67 7.69
CA ARG A 159 10.93 -10.51 7.97
C ARG A 159 12.05 -10.89 8.93
N VAL A 160 13.29 -10.69 8.52
CA VAL A 160 14.48 -11.17 9.23
C VAL A 160 15.51 -10.07 9.48
N VAL A 161 16.34 -10.30 10.50
CA VAL A 161 17.63 -9.62 10.71
C VAL A 161 18.73 -10.66 10.61
N VAL A 162 19.67 -10.42 9.69
CA VAL A 162 20.88 -11.24 9.54
C VAL A 162 22.09 -10.36 9.79
N SER A 163 23.03 -10.87 10.60
CA SER A 163 24.31 -10.22 10.89
C SER A 163 25.44 -11.12 10.40
N GLY A 164 26.38 -10.56 9.69
CA GLY A 164 27.51 -11.31 9.15
C GLY A 164 28.59 -10.41 8.56
N GLU A 165 29.52 -11.01 7.84
CA GLU A 165 30.55 -10.32 7.08
C GLU A 165 30.21 -10.36 5.60
N VAL A 166 30.55 -9.30 4.87
CA VAL A 166 30.46 -9.24 3.41
C VAL A 166 31.47 -10.19 2.81
N ARG A 167 30.99 -11.22 2.13
CA ARG A 167 31.84 -12.18 1.40
C ARG A 167 32.21 -11.70 0.02
N GLU A 168 31.24 -11.11 -0.67
CA GLU A 168 31.35 -10.66 -2.05
C GLU A 168 30.26 -9.61 -2.35
N THR A 169 30.61 -8.66 -3.21
CA THR A 169 29.65 -7.72 -3.80
C THR A 169 29.74 -7.83 -5.31
N PHE A 170 28.61 -8.09 -5.96
CA PHE A 170 28.53 -8.29 -7.41
C PHE A 170 27.40 -7.48 -8.02
N THR A 171 27.67 -6.75 -9.10
CA THR A 171 26.68 -5.96 -9.84
C THR A 171 26.50 -6.58 -11.22
N PRO A 172 25.46 -7.44 -11.42
CA PRO A 172 25.23 -8.13 -12.69
C PRO A 172 24.89 -7.17 -13.83
N TYR A 173 24.16 -6.09 -13.52
CA TYR A 173 23.80 -5.00 -14.43
C TYR A 173 23.47 -3.74 -13.62
N ASP A 174 23.42 -2.60 -14.30
CA ASP A 174 23.10 -1.31 -13.67
C ASP A 174 21.73 -1.39 -12.97
N GLY A 175 21.66 -0.95 -11.71
CA GLY A 175 20.43 -0.96 -10.90
C GLY A 175 20.24 -2.23 -10.04
N LEU A 176 21.11 -3.25 -10.14
CA LEU A 176 21.05 -4.43 -9.28
C LEU A 176 22.41 -4.73 -8.66
N THR A 177 22.48 -4.74 -7.34
CA THR A 177 23.66 -5.17 -6.58
C THR A 177 23.31 -6.35 -5.69
N LEU A 178 24.11 -7.40 -5.77
CA LEU A 178 24.02 -8.58 -4.91
C LEU A 178 25.15 -8.50 -3.89
N ILE A 179 24.81 -8.62 -2.61
CA ILE A 179 25.76 -8.64 -1.51
C ILE A 179 25.64 -10.02 -0.84
N THR A 180 26.67 -10.82 -0.87
CA THR A 180 26.69 -12.09 -0.16
C THR A 180 27.12 -11.88 1.28
N VAL A 181 26.24 -12.15 2.22
CA VAL A 181 26.49 -12.05 3.66
C VAL A 181 26.79 -13.44 4.21
N ARG A 182 27.88 -13.57 4.94
CA ARG A 182 28.37 -14.81 5.52
C ARG A 182 28.45 -14.73 7.04
N ASP A 183 27.98 -15.76 7.71
CA ASP A 183 28.22 -16.01 9.13
C ASP A 183 28.81 -17.43 9.35
N ALA A 184 28.92 -17.85 10.60
CA ALA A 184 29.42 -19.17 10.93
C ALA A 184 28.55 -20.35 10.48
N SER A 185 27.30 -20.09 10.08
CA SER A 185 26.34 -21.11 9.65
C SER A 185 26.29 -21.29 8.14
N GLY A 186 26.64 -20.26 7.36
CA GLY A 186 26.60 -20.28 5.92
C GLY A 186 26.54 -18.88 5.30
N GLU A 187 25.99 -18.80 4.12
CA GLU A 187 25.89 -17.58 3.31
C GLU A 187 24.46 -17.34 2.85
N VAL A 188 24.09 -16.07 2.69
CA VAL A 188 22.81 -15.67 2.10
C VAL A 188 23.01 -14.46 1.18
N PRO A 189 22.46 -14.45 -0.04
CA PRO A 189 22.47 -13.28 -0.91
C PRO A 189 21.47 -12.23 -0.44
N VAL A 190 21.88 -10.97 -0.50
CA VAL A 190 21.06 -9.79 -0.26
C VAL A 190 20.93 -9.04 -1.59
N THR A 191 19.72 -8.81 -2.03
CA THR A 191 19.42 -8.23 -3.35
C THR A 191 19.04 -6.77 -3.20
N VAL A 192 19.91 -5.86 -3.61
CA VAL A 192 19.66 -4.42 -3.60
C VAL A 192 19.34 -3.97 -5.01
N ASP A 193 18.12 -3.56 -5.22
CA ASP A 193 17.63 -3.08 -6.51
C ASP A 193 17.58 -1.54 -6.60
N GLU A 194 17.28 -1.04 -7.80
CA GLU A 194 17.13 0.38 -8.06
C GLU A 194 16.02 1.03 -7.22
N THR A 195 14.95 0.29 -6.95
CA THR A 195 13.84 0.78 -6.13
C THR A 195 14.29 1.08 -4.69
N LEU A 196 15.06 0.19 -4.08
CA LEU A 196 15.59 0.42 -2.74
C LEU A 196 16.49 1.66 -2.72
N THR A 197 17.41 1.77 -3.66
CA THR A 197 18.33 2.92 -3.72
C THR A 197 17.61 4.24 -4.02
N ALA A 198 16.53 4.21 -4.81
CA ALA A 198 15.69 5.38 -5.04
C ALA A 198 14.91 5.81 -3.79
N LEU A 199 14.53 4.86 -2.94
CA LEU A 199 13.77 5.13 -1.70
C LEU A 199 14.67 5.53 -0.52
N THR A 200 15.84 4.89 -0.37
CA THR A 200 16.71 5.04 0.81
C THR A 200 17.98 5.84 0.56
N GLY A 201 18.22 6.19 -0.69
CA GLY A 201 19.49 6.79 -1.14
C GLY A 201 20.53 5.75 -1.54
N PRO A 202 21.71 6.21 -2.00
CA PRO A 202 22.77 5.31 -2.45
C PRO A 202 23.27 4.42 -1.32
N LEU A 203 23.61 3.18 -1.67
CA LEU A 203 24.27 2.28 -0.73
C LEU A 203 25.56 2.91 -0.17
N PRO A 204 25.87 2.68 1.12
CA PRO A 204 27.19 3.00 1.65
C PRO A 204 28.26 2.18 0.91
N ASP A 205 29.52 2.65 0.96
CA ASP A 205 30.65 1.88 0.44
C ASP A 205 30.78 0.57 1.24
N ILE A 206 30.44 -0.53 0.61
CA ILE A 206 30.48 -1.88 1.19
C ILE A 206 31.70 -2.60 0.65
N VAL A 207 32.58 -3.05 1.55
CA VAL A 207 33.82 -3.76 1.20
C VAL A 207 33.81 -5.19 1.74
N GLU A 208 34.49 -6.10 1.04
CA GLU A 208 34.66 -7.47 1.51
C GLU A 208 35.33 -7.52 2.89
N GLY A 209 34.84 -8.43 3.75
CA GLY A 209 35.26 -8.57 5.14
C GLY A 209 34.65 -7.56 6.10
N GLN A 210 33.85 -6.62 5.63
CA GLN A 210 33.11 -5.69 6.48
C GLN A 210 31.97 -6.40 7.19
N GLY A 211 31.82 -6.17 8.52
CA GLY A 211 30.64 -6.59 9.25
C GLY A 211 29.44 -5.74 8.89
N ILE A 212 28.31 -6.38 8.58
CA ILE A 212 27.05 -5.71 8.28
C ILE A 212 25.89 -6.36 9.00
N VAL A 213 24.83 -5.57 9.17
CA VAL A 213 23.53 -6.02 9.65
C VAL A 213 22.49 -5.68 8.58
N VAL A 214 21.77 -6.69 8.13
CA VAL A 214 20.74 -6.56 7.11
C VAL A 214 19.38 -6.87 7.71
N THR A 215 18.46 -5.93 7.59
CA THR A 215 17.05 -6.14 7.90
C THR A 215 16.26 -6.17 6.61
N GLY A 216 15.51 -7.21 6.37
CA GLY A 216 14.73 -7.38 5.14
C GLY A 216 13.77 -8.53 5.20
N THR A 217 13.13 -8.83 4.10
CA THR A 217 12.20 -9.94 3.95
C THR A 217 12.83 -11.03 3.08
N VAL A 218 12.63 -12.28 3.46
CA VAL A 218 13.10 -13.42 2.67
C VAL A 218 12.26 -13.52 1.40
N SER A 219 12.92 -13.53 0.26
CA SER A 219 12.34 -13.78 -1.06
C SER A 219 13.03 -14.97 -1.71
N LEU A 220 12.46 -15.52 -2.77
CA LEU A 220 13.04 -16.64 -3.48
C LEU A 220 13.52 -16.22 -4.87
N TYR A 221 14.70 -16.67 -5.23
CA TYR A 221 15.20 -16.64 -6.60
C TYR A 221 15.57 -18.05 -7.03
N ARG A 222 14.81 -18.64 -7.97
CA ARG A 222 14.98 -20.03 -8.43
C ARG A 222 14.94 -21.05 -7.27
N ASP A 223 13.98 -20.86 -6.36
CA ASP A 223 13.78 -21.65 -5.14
C ASP A 223 14.90 -21.52 -4.08
N GLU A 224 15.88 -20.64 -4.28
CA GLU A 224 16.91 -20.32 -3.30
C GLU A 224 16.55 -19.06 -2.50
N PRO A 225 16.70 -19.07 -1.16
CA PRO A 225 16.37 -17.93 -0.33
C PRO A 225 17.38 -16.80 -0.53
N GLN A 226 16.86 -15.59 -0.65
CA GLN A 226 17.60 -14.35 -0.65
C GLN A 226 16.89 -13.32 0.23
N ILE A 227 17.58 -12.27 0.62
CA ILE A 227 16.99 -11.18 1.41
C ILE A 227 16.74 -9.98 0.51
N ALA A 228 15.49 -9.53 0.44
CA ALA A 228 15.12 -8.23 -0.08
C ALA A 228 15.22 -7.21 1.07
N PRO A 229 16.26 -6.36 1.13
CA PRO A 229 16.50 -5.55 2.31
C PRO A 229 15.52 -4.36 2.37
N ALA A 230 15.13 -4.02 3.60
CA ALA A 230 14.49 -2.75 3.91
C ALA A 230 15.54 -1.73 4.40
N SER A 231 16.64 -2.20 4.97
CA SER A 231 17.80 -1.39 5.36
C SER A 231 19.08 -2.24 5.42
N VAL A 232 20.21 -1.60 5.15
CA VAL A 232 21.58 -2.17 5.26
C VAL A 232 22.41 -1.22 6.10
N THR A 233 22.98 -1.70 7.22
CA THR A 233 23.79 -0.90 8.15
C THR A 233 25.05 -1.62 8.61
#